data_a84814eb746189dd28a39c2a70554350
#
_entry.id   a84814eb746189dd28a39c2a70554350
#
_cell.length_a   1.000
_cell.length_b   1.000
_cell.length_c   1.000
_cell.angle_alpha   90.00
_cell.angle_beta   90.00
_cell.angle_gamma   90.00
#
_symmetry.space_group_name_H-M   'P 1'
#
loop_
_entity.id
_entity.type
_entity.pdbx_description
1 polymer ?
#
loop_
_entity_poly.entity_id
_entity_poly.type
_entity_poly.pdbx_seq_one_letter_code
_entity_poly.pdbx_strand_id
1 'polypeptide(L)' 'MVTRTAPQLRMVDTPRGPLTYTLTRKRVKNLNLRVGAGREIMVSVPLRCPVKQADDFIREKSEWILNALSRREERR' A
#
# COMPACT_ATOMS: atom_id res chain seq x y z
N MET A 1 -22.78 -7.48 14.88
CA MET A 1 -22.14 -7.27 13.68
C MET A 1 -20.68 -6.95 13.78
N VAL A 2 -19.99 -7.48 12.96
CA VAL A 2 -18.59 -7.30 13.01
C VAL A 2 -18.17 -6.00 12.40
N THR A 3 -17.38 -5.26 13.10
CA THR A 3 -16.90 -4.04 12.56
C THR A 3 -15.44 -4.14 12.17
N ARG A 4 -14.96 -5.35 12.10
CA ARG A 4 -13.62 -5.55 11.74
C ARG A 4 -13.34 -5.01 10.35
N THR A 5 -12.22 -4.40 10.17
CA THR A 5 -11.85 -3.84 8.88
C THR A 5 -11.13 -4.90 8.08
N ALA A 6 -11.73 -5.28 6.98
CA ALA A 6 -11.12 -6.27 6.10
C ALA A 6 -10.13 -5.57 5.17
N PRO A 7 -9.10 -6.28 4.72
CA PRO A 7 -8.21 -5.70 3.72
C PRO A 7 -8.97 -5.33 2.47
N GLN A 8 -8.60 -4.23 1.86
CA GLN A 8 -9.31 -3.70 0.72
C GLN A 8 -8.32 -3.50 -0.41
N LEU A 9 -8.60 -4.10 -1.55
CA LEU A 9 -7.74 -3.95 -2.71
C LEU A 9 -8.06 -2.65 -3.42
N ARG A 10 -7.04 -1.85 -3.68
CA ARG A 10 -7.21 -0.57 -4.31
C ARG A 10 -6.18 -0.37 -5.39
N MET A 11 -6.52 0.44 -6.38
CA MET A 11 -5.58 0.77 -7.43
C MET A 11 -5.49 2.29 -7.52
N VAL A 12 -4.28 2.78 -7.70
CA VAL A 12 -4.06 4.21 -7.79
C VAL A 12 -3.14 4.50 -8.96
N ASP A 13 -3.43 5.59 -9.67
CA ASP A 13 -2.59 6.02 -10.77
C ASP A 13 -1.38 6.78 -10.23
N THR A 14 -0.22 6.41 -10.70
CA THR A 14 1.01 7.09 -10.32
C THR A 14 1.73 7.55 -11.58
N PRO A 15 2.71 8.43 -11.44
CA PRO A 15 3.49 8.84 -12.61
C PRO A 15 4.17 7.68 -13.32
N ARG A 16 4.31 6.55 -12.64
CA ARG A 16 4.93 5.36 -13.21
C ARG A 16 3.91 4.33 -13.66
N GLY A 17 2.63 4.69 -13.67
CA GLY A 17 1.59 3.77 -14.05
C GLY A 17 0.75 3.35 -12.85
N PRO A 18 -0.30 2.55 -13.08
CA PRO A 18 -1.18 2.15 -11.99
C PRO A 18 -0.50 1.17 -11.07
N LEU A 19 -0.76 1.34 -9.78
CA LEU A 19 -0.27 0.43 -8.75
C LEU A 19 -1.45 -0.07 -7.95
N THR A 20 -1.48 -1.37 -7.70
CA THR A 20 -2.50 -1.99 -6.90
C THR A 20 -1.92 -2.31 -5.53
N TYR A 21 -2.66 -1.96 -4.49
CA TYR A 21 -2.19 -2.22 -3.15
C TYR A 21 -3.35 -2.66 -2.26
N THR A 22 -3.01 -3.30 -1.15
CA THR A 22 -3.99 -3.74 -0.18
C THR A 22 -4.00 -2.76 0.97
N LEU A 23 -5.16 -2.18 1.22
CA LEU A 23 -5.35 -1.21 2.30
C LEU A 23 -5.90 -1.92 3.52
N THR A 24 -5.24 -1.75 4.65
CA THR A 24 -5.69 -2.33 5.91
C THR A 24 -5.73 -1.24 6.96
N ARG A 25 -6.83 -1.15 7.68
CA ARG A 25 -6.95 -0.19 8.77
C ARG A 25 -6.59 -0.87 10.06
N LYS A 26 -5.72 -0.25 10.83
CA LYS A 26 -5.26 -0.82 12.08
C LYS A 26 -5.14 0.26 13.13
N ARG A 27 -4.93 -0.15 14.36
CA ARG A 27 -4.69 0.78 15.43
C ARG A 27 -3.24 1.21 15.42
N VAL A 28 -2.88 2.01 14.44
CA VAL A 28 -1.53 2.53 14.32
C VAL A 28 -1.62 4.04 14.24
N LYS A 29 -0.51 4.70 14.50
CA LYS A 29 -0.48 6.15 14.46
C LYS A 29 -0.10 6.69 13.10
N ASN A 30 0.66 5.94 12.36
CA ASN A 30 1.18 6.40 11.07
C ASN A 30 0.90 5.38 10.00
N LEU A 31 1.01 5.84 8.76
CA LEU A 31 0.88 4.93 7.64
C LEU A 31 2.14 4.08 7.53
N ASN A 32 1.93 2.82 7.20
CA ASN A 32 3.03 1.89 7.02
C ASN A 32 2.93 1.24 5.66
N LEU A 33 4.06 1.07 5.01
CA LEU A 33 4.13 0.50 3.68
C LEU A 33 4.97 -0.76 3.73
N ARG A 34 4.48 -1.83 3.11
CA ARG A 34 5.19 -3.08 3.04
C ARG A 34 5.10 -3.66 1.65
N VAL A 35 6.19 -4.27 1.22
CA VAL A 35 6.21 -5.02 -0.03
C VAL A 35 6.51 -6.47 0.31
N GLY A 36 5.56 -7.35 -0.01
CA GLY A 36 5.70 -8.75 0.32
C GLY A 36 6.53 -9.52 -0.68
N ALA A 37 6.82 -10.77 -0.33
CA ALA A 37 7.64 -11.62 -1.18
C ALA A 37 6.97 -11.93 -2.51
N GLY A 38 5.64 -11.92 -2.55
CA GLY A 38 4.90 -12.15 -3.78
C GLY A 38 4.63 -10.89 -4.55
N ARG A 39 5.39 -9.84 -4.28
CA ARG A 39 5.25 -8.55 -4.96
C ARG A 39 3.95 -7.85 -4.62
N GLU A 40 3.32 -8.23 -3.54
CA GLU A 40 2.13 -7.52 -3.11
C GLU A 40 2.53 -6.29 -2.31
N ILE A 41 1.77 -5.22 -2.51
CA ILE A 41 2.00 -3.96 -1.83
C ILE A 41 0.91 -3.82 -0.77
N MET A 42 1.31 -3.60 0.47
CA MET A 42 0.37 -3.51 1.57
C MET A 42 0.58 -2.20 2.31
N VAL A 43 -0.51 -1.52 2.61
CA VAL A 43 -0.48 -0.28 3.35
C VAL A 43 -1.37 -0.41 4.57
N SER A 44 -0.82 -0.12 5.72
CA SER A 44 -1.58 -0.07 6.97
C SER A 44 -1.79 1.39 7.34
N VAL A 45 -3.03 1.75 7.65
CA VAL A 45 -3.37 3.13 7.97
C VAL A 45 -4.13 3.17 9.29
N PRO A 46 -4.15 4.33 9.96
CA PRO A 46 -4.96 4.48 11.15
C PRO A 46 -6.44 4.27 10.82
N LEU A 47 -7.21 3.92 11.86
CA LEU A 47 -8.61 3.58 11.64
C LEU A 47 -9.39 4.72 11.01
N ARG A 48 -9.02 5.95 11.28
CA ARG A 48 -9.76 7.10 10.78
C ARG A 48 -9.12 7.74 9.56
N CYS A 49 -8.12 7.12 9.02
CA CYS A 49 -7.40 7.72 7.90
C CYS A 49 -8.27 7.70 6.64
N PRO A 50 -8.41 8.83 5.94
CA PRO A 50 -9.14 8.82 4.68
C PRO A 50 -8.42 7.98 3.63
N VAL A 51 -9.20 7.35 2.77
CA VAL A 51 -8.63 6.54 1.70
C VAL A 51 -7.76 7.39 0.79
N LYS A 52 -8.18 8.62 0.55
CA LYS A 52 -7.41 9.50 -0.31
C LYS A 52 -5.99 9.67 0.20
N GLN A 53 -5.83 9.75 1.50
CA GLN A 53 -4.51 9.92 2.08
C GLN A 53 -3.64 8.70 1.80
N ALA A 54 -4.24 7.52 1.83
CA ALA A 54 -3.50 6.30 1.50
C ALA A 54 -3.11 6.30 0.03
N ASP A 55 -4.01 6.71 -0.84
CA ASP A 55 -3.69 6.80 -2.26
C ASP A 55 -2.55 7.77 -2.52
N ASP A 56 -2.60 8.92 -1.87
CA ASP A 56 -1.53 9.91 -2.02
C ASP A 56 -0.21 9.37 -1.51
N PHE A 57 -0.27 8.62 -0.41
CA PHE A 57 0.93 8.02 0.15
C PHE A 57 1.57 7.05 -0.85
N ILE A 58 0.75 6.22 -1.48
CA ILE A 58 1.25 5.27 -2.48
C ILE A 58 1.83 6.04 -3.68
N ARG A 59 1.13 7.07 -4.11
CA ARG A 59 1.60 7.85 -5.25
C ARG A 59 2.94 8.49 -4.95
N GLU A 60 3.09 9.00 -3.75
CA GLU A 60 4.32 9.64 -3.33
C GLU A 60 5.46 8.65 -3.24
N LYS A 61 5.18 7.42 -2.85
CA LYS A 61 6.19 6.39 -2.67
C LYS A 61 6.33 5.47 -3.89
N SER A 62 5.72 5.83 -5.00
CA SER A 62 5.66 4.92 -6.14
C SER A 62 7.05 4.53 -6.62
N GLU A 63 7.98 5.48 -6.66
CA GLU A 63 9.31 5.17 -7.13
C GLU A 63 10.01 4.18 -6.20
N TRP A 64 9.88 4.40 -4.91
CA TRP A 64 10.44 3.49 -3.92
C TRP A 64 9.85 2.09 -4.06
N ILE A 65 8.54 2.04 -4.28
CA ILE A 65 7.83 0.77 -4.41
C ILE A 65 8.35 0.01 -5.63
N LEU A 66 8.47 0.70 -6.75
CA LEU A 66 8.92 0.04 -7.97
C LEU A 66 10.35 -0.44 -7.86
N ASN A 67 11.19 0.33 -7.17
CA ASN A 67 12.56 -0.11 -6.93
C ASN A 67 12.59 -1.36 -6.05
N ALA A 68 11.73 -1.40 -5.04
CA ALA A 68 11.67 -2.55 -4.16
C ALA A 68 11.23 -3.80 -4.93
N LEU A 69 10.22 -3.65 -5.78
CA LEU A 69 9.75 -4.77 -6.57
C LEU A 69 10.82 -5.25 -7.54
N SER A 70 11.53 -4.32 -8.13
CA SER A 70 12.58 -4.68 -9.08
C SER A 70 13.69 -5.44 -8.39
N ARG A 71 14.07 -5.01 -7.20
CA ARG A 71 15.11 -5.70 -6.45
C ARG A 71 14.73 -7.13 -6.15
N ARG A 72 13.47 -7.35 -5.80
CA ARG A 72 13.04 -8.70 -5.48
C ARG A 72 13.13 -9.59 -6.70
N GLU A 73 12.84 -9.05 -7.85
CA GLU A 73 12.97 -9.84 -9.08
C GLU A 73 14.41 -10.18 -9.36
N GLU A 74 15.31 -9.26 -9.12
CA GLU A 74 16.71 -9.48 -9.41
C GLU A 74 17.34 -10.48 -8.47
N ARG A 75 16.77 -10.64 -7.30
CA ARG A 75 17.38 -11.50 -6.31
C ARG A 75 16.94 -12.93 -6.38
N ARG A 76 16.20 -13.31 -7.37
CA ARG A 76 15.73 -14.65 -7.45
C ARG A 76 16.76 -15.68 -7.76
#